data_00158aee7bbaa5363ba31b744b74e417
#
_entry.id   00158aee7bbaa5363ba31b744b74e417
#
_cell.length_a   1.000
_cell.length_b   1.000
_cell.length_c   1.000
_cell.angle_alpha   90.00
_cell.angle_beta   90.00
_cell.angle_gamma   90.00
#
_symmetry.space_group_name_H-M   'P 1'
#
loop_
_entity.id
_entity.type
_entity.pdbx_description
1 polymer ?
#
loop_
_entity_poly.entity_id
_entity_poly.type
_entity_poly.pdbx_seq_one_letter_code
_entity_poly.pdbx_strand_id
1 'polypeptide(L)'
;KVFRALEDKEPGESIKIMVGERKMWEITKQYDSDTFDNNESCLGYQIDVYQESINKVFPEYLVNYDYLIRLMEQYGFALLTSKESKEIGMPSSMDNFNVLFTEMKHRIKSRRLRPADVGSALNMTPDEKKVSFLNKYFIFKKVRDVNAEEVEKIQLNISSEAEEEVSKTNK
;
A
#
# COMPACT_ATOMS: atom_id res chain seq x y z
N LYS A 1 -2.98 0.93 7.54
CA LYS A 1 -3.43 -0.25 8.32
C LYS A 1 -2.25 -0.97 8.98
N VAL A 2 -1.25 -1.42 8.19
CA VAL A 2 -0.08 -2.15 8.72
C VAL A 2 0.67 -1.28 9.73
N PHE A 3 0.97 -0.01 9.43
CA PHE A 3 1.59 0.92 10.36
C PHE A 3 0.89 0.93 11.73
N ARG A 4 -0.44 1.12 11.74
CA ARG A 4 -1.24 1.10 12.98
C ARG A 4 -1.23 -0.24 13.70
N ALA A 5 -1.16 -1.35 12.96
CA ALA A 5 -1.09 -2.68 13.56
C ALA A 5 0.27 -2.98 14.22
N LEU A 6 1.29 -2.21 13.86
CA LEU A 6 2.65 -2.29 14.40
C LEU A 6 2.98 -1.13 15.36
N GLU A 7 2.00 -0.29 15.73
CA GLU A 7 2.20 0.92 16.54
C GLU A 7 2.81 0.59 17.91
N ASP A 8 2.33 -0.49 18.56
CA ASP A 8 2.80 -0.96 19.88
C ASP A 8 4.00 -1.94 19.77
N LYS A 9 4.67 -2.00 18.62
CA LYS A 9 5.77 -2.94 18.38
C LYS A 9 7.10 -2.21 18.29
N GLU A 10 8.12 -2.80 18.91
CA GLU A 10 9.51 -2.38 18.75
C GLU A 10 10.10 -2.95 17.43
N PRO A 11 11.18 -2.35 16.90
CA PRO A 11 11.92 -2.96 15.79
C PRO A 11 12.33 -4.41 16.11
N GLY A 12 12.07 -5.32 15.17
CA GLY A 12 12.27 -6.77 15.33
C GLY A 12 11.07 -7.53 15.91
N GLU A 13 10.06 -6.83 16.43
CA GLU A 13 8.83 -7.49 16.88
C GLU A 13 7.84 -7.72 15.73
N SER A 14 6.97 -8.74 15.89
CA SER A 14 6.08 -9.20 14.81
C SER A 14 4.63 -9.29 15.23
N ILE A 15 3.76 -9.14 14.24
CA ILE A 15 2.38 -9.63 14.28
C ILE A 15 2.25 -10.87 13.41
N LYS A 16 1.48 -11.87 13.89
CA LYS A 16 1.36 -13.17 13.22
C LYS A 16 -0.10 -13.56 13.04
N ILE A 17 -0.37 -14.30 11.97
CA ILE A 17 -1.63 -15.01 11.79
C ILE A 17 -1.30 -16.50 11.76
N MET A 18 -1.86 -17.20 12.74
CA MET A 18 -1.70 -18.64 12.92
C MET A 18 -2.97 -19.36 12.52
N VAL A 19 -2.83 -20.53 11.87
CA VAL A 19 -3.93 -21.48 11.59
C VAL A 19 -3.58 -22.78 12.31
N GLY A 20 -4.14 -22.97 13.50
CA GLY A 20 -3.67 -23.98 14.44
C GLY A 20 -2.24 -23.68 14.87
N GLU A 21 -1.35 -24.64 14.77
CA GLU A 21 0.09 -24.48 15.08
C GLU A 21 0.92 -23.91 13.92
N ARG A 22 0.32 -23.76 12.75
CA ARG A 22 1.00 -23.36 11.51
C ARG A 22 0.96 -21.85 11.33
N LYS A 23 2.13 -21.25 11.12
CA LYS A 23 2.25 -19.83 10.79
C LYS A 23 1.88 -19.59 9.34
N MET A 24 0.74 -18.96 9.10
CA MET A 24 0.26 -18.61 7.76
C MET A 24 0.92 -17.33 7.24
N TRP A 25 1.11 -16.34 8.12
CA TRP A 25 1.60 -15.02 7.77
C TRP A 25 2.23 -14.31 8.96
N GLU A 26 3.22 -13.46 8.71
CA GLU A 26 3.90 -12.65 9.73
C GLU A 26 4.40 -11.35 9.11
N ILE A 27 4.26 -10.25 9.84
CA ILE A 27 4.97 -9.00 9.55
C ILE A 27 5.82 -8.64 10.74
N THR A 28 7.10 -8.37 10.49
CA THR A 28 8.07 -7.87 11.48
C THR A 28 8.38 -6.41 11.19
N LYS A 29 8.27 -5.55 12.20
CA LYS A 29 8.65 -4.14 12.13
C LYS A 29 10.17 -4.02 12.04
N GLN A 30 10.68 -3.22 11.11
CA GLN A 30 12.13 -2.97 10.93
C GLN A 30 12.48 -1.48 10.95
N TYR A 31 11.54 -0.63 11.34
CA TYR A 31 11.73 0.82 11.47
C TYR A 31 11.47 1.28 12.89
N ASP A 32 12.10 2.40 13.27
CA ASP A 32 11.96 3.02 14.58
C ASP A 32 11.32 4.40 14.41
N SER A 33 9.99 4.43 14.32
CA SER A 33 9.21 5.66 14.25
C SER A 33 7.78 5.43 14.69
N ASP A 34 7.24 6.40 15.42
CA ASP A 34 5.86 6.43 15.91
C ASP A 34 4.95 7.27 15.00
N THR A 35 5.52 7.99 14.01
CA THR A 35 4.77 8.79 13.06
C THR A 35 4.87 8.22 11.64
N PHE A 36 3.90 8.52 10.82
CA PHE A 36 3.88 8.14 9.40
C PHE A 36 3.33 9.32 8.61
N ASP A 37 4.15 10.36 8.55
CA ASP A 37 3.77 11.65 8.04
C ASP A 37 3.57 11.64 6.52
N ASN A 38 2.80 12.60 6.03
CA ASN A 38 2.52 12.75 4.61
C ASN A 38 3.61 13.60 3.92
N ASN A 39 4.87 13.17 4.01
CA ASN A 39 6.03 13.78 3.39
C ASN A 39 7.13 12.72 3.19
N GLU A 40 8.33 13.12 2.82
CA GLU A 40 9.46 12.25 2.53
C GLU A 40 9.91 11.41 3.74
N SER A 41 9.64 11.85 4.96
CA SER A 41 10.00 11.09 6.18
C SER A 41 9.27 9.75 6.29
N CYS A 42 8.19 9.55 5.53
CA CYS A 42 7.47 8.27 5.48
C CYS A 42 8.17 7.20 4.62
N LEU A 43 9.24 7.56 3.92
CA LEU A 43 9.98 6.62 3.08
C LEU A 43 10.91 5.73 3.91
N GLY A 44 11.19 4.54 3.40
CA GLY A 44 12.16 3.64 4.01
C GLY A 44 11.64 2.83 5.21
N TYR A 45 10.37 2.91 5.59
CA TYR A 45 9.81 2.10 6.67
C TYR A 45 9.70 0.65 6.25
N GLN A 46 10.80 -0.08 6.45
CA GLN A 46 10.90 -1.49 6.08
C GLN A 46 10.09 -2.36 7.04
N ILE A 47 9.45 -3.36 6.48
CA ILE A 47 8.86 -4.49 7.17
C ILE A 47 9.35 -5.79 6.54
N ASP A 48 9.51 -6.84 7.33
CA ASP A 48 9.77 -8.16 6.81
C ASP A 48 8.49 -8.96 6.79
N VAL A 49 8.10 -9.44 5.62
CA VAL A 49 6.84 -10.16 5.40
C VAL A 49 7.10 -11.62 5.11
N TYR A 50 6.61 -12.49 5.99
CA TYR A 50 6.57 -13.93 5.75
C TYR A 50 5.18 -14.33 5.25
N GLN A 51 5.15 -15.13 4.20
CA GLN A 51 3.93 -15.73 3.68
C GLN A 51 4.17 -17.23 3.43
N GLU A 52 3.32 -18.06 4.03
CA GLU A 52 3.43 -19.52 3.97
C GLU A 52 3.45 -20.06 2.55
N SER A 53 2.59 -19.54 1.66
CA SER A 53 2.49 -20.00 0.27
C SER A 53 3.81 -19.85 -0.51
N ILE A 54 4.67 -18.93 -0.08
CA ILE A 54 5.99 -18.69 -0.67
C ILE A 54 7.09 -19.33 0.20
N ASN A 55 6.82 -19.51 1.50
CA ASN A 55 7.73 -20.02 2.53
C ASN A 55 9.07 -19.26 2.60
N LYS A 56 9.00 -17.94 2.43
CA LYS A 56 10.15 -17.02 2.53
C LYS A 56 9.74 -15.73 3.20
N VAL A 57 10.73 -15.03 3.75
CA VAL A 57 10.61 -13.67 4.23
C VAL A 57 11.12 -12.72 3.16
N PHE A 58 10.38 -11.67 2.88
CA PHE A 58 10.76 -10.61 1.94
C PHE A 58 10.75 -9.27 2.66
N PRO A 59 11.78 -8.43 2.46
CA PRO A 59 11.72 -7.05 2.86
C PRO A 59 10.74 -6.29 1.94
N GLU A 60 9.81 -5.57 2.55
CA GLU A 60 8.86 -4.68 1.90
C GLU A 60 8.90 -3.32 2.60
N TYR A 61 8.31 -2.30 1.99
CA TYR A 61 8.25 -0.97 2.56
C TYR A 61 6.80 -0.51 2.70
N LEU A 62 6.50 0.17 3.80
CA LEU A 62 5.21 0.80 3.99
C LEU A 62 5.03 1.93 2.99
N VAL A 63 3.81 2.07 2.47
CA VAL A 63 3.44 3.13 1.54
C VAL A 63 2.45 4.08 2.20
N ASN A 64 2.84 5.36 2.32
CA ASN A 64 1.92 6.44 2.60
C ASN A 64 1.23 6.82 1.28
N TYR A 65 -0.05 6.50 1.16
CA TYR A 65 -0.79 6.66 -0.11
C TYR A 65 -1.05 8.13 -0.46
N ASP A 66 -1.16 9.01 0.52
CA ASP A 66 -1.35 10.45 0.26
C ASP A 66 -0.05 11.05 -0.28
N TYR A 67 1.10 10.61 0.24
CA TYR A 67 2.40 10.97 -0.31
C TYR A 67 2.61 10.37 -1.71
N LEU A 68 2.26 9.10 -1.91
CA LEU A 68 2.33 8.44 -3.21
C LEU A 68 1.54 9.21 -4.29
N ILE A 69 0.33 9.68 -3.98
CA ILE A 69 -0.50 10.43 -4.94
C ILE A 69 0.24 11.70 -5.36
N ARG A 70 0.77 12.48 -4.42
CA ARG A 70 1.50 13.72 -4.74
C ARG A 70 2.78 13.44 -5.54
N LEU A 71 3.50 12.38 -5.18
CA LEU A 71 4.68 11.96 -5.92
C LEU A 71 4.32 11.60 -7.37
N MET A 72 3.28 10.81 -7.56
CA MET A 72 2.80 10.43 -8.89
C MET A 72 2.36 11.63 -9.74
N GLU A 73 1.73 12.64 -9.13
CA GLU A 73 1.35 13.88 -9.80
C GLU A 73 2.57 14.64 -10.34
N GLN A 74 3.67 14.65 -9.61
CA GLN A 74 4.94 15.26 -10.08
C GLN A 74 5.48 14.55 -11.33
N TYR A 75 5.35 13.22 -11.38
CA TYR A 75 5.72 12.41 -12.54
C TYR A 75 4.67 12.39 -13.67
N GLY A 76 3.65 13.22 -13.58
CA GLY A 76 2.65 13.39 -14.63
C GLY A 76 1.51 12.36 -14.60
N PHE A 77 1.32 11.69 -13.47
CA PHE A 77 0.22 10.74 -13.28
C PHE A 77 -0.85 11.30 -12.35
N ALA A 78 -2.10 10.97 -12.60
CA ALA A 78 -3.21 11.29 -11.72
C ALA A 78 -4.09 10.04 -11.49
N LEU A 79 -4.72 9.96 -10.33
CA LEU A 79 -5.75 8.95 -10.09
C LEU A 79 -6.90 9.12 -11.10
N LEU A 80 -7.49 8.00 -11.51
CA LEU A 80 -8.70 8.06 -12.33
C LEU A 80 -9.81 8.79 -11.58
N THR A 81 -10.59 9.58 -12.30
CA THR A 81 -11.84 10.13 -11.78
C THR A 81 -12.85 9.01 -11.50
N SER A 82 -13.87 9.30 -10.69
CA SER A 82 -14.95 8.34 -10.43
C SER A 82 -15.67 7.89 -11.71
N LYS A 83 -15.74 8.76 -12.73
CA LYS A 83 -16.33 8.43 -14.03
C LYS A 83 -15.46 7.43 -14.77
N GLU A 84 -14.17 7.71 -14.92
CA GLU A 84 -13.22 6.84 -15.62
C GLU A 84 -13.09 5.49 -14.93
N SER A 85 -13.06 5.45 -13.59
CA SER A 85 -13.05 4.20 -12.83
C SER A 85 -14.26 3.32 -13.15
N LYS A 86 -15.45 3.92 -13.24
CA LYS A 86 -16.68 3.21 -13.60
C LYS A 86 -16.66 2.72 -15.03
N GLU A 87 -16.12 3.49 -15.98
CA GLU A 87 -15.99 3.12 -17.39
C GLU A 87 -15.14 1.85 -17.58
N ILE A 88 -14.07 1.70 -16.80
CA ILE A 88 -13.25 0.49 -16.81
C ILE A 88 -13.76 -0.60 -15.84
N GLY A 89 -14.92 -0.38 -15.26
CA GLY A 89 -15.56 -1.34 -14.37
C GLY A 89 -14.98 -1.42 -12.96
N MET A 90 -14.27 -0.41 -12.48
CA MET A 90 -13.72 -0.35 -11.13
C MET A 90 -14.63 0.49 -10.21
N PRO A 91 -14.76 0.11 -8.91
CA PRO A 91 -15.58 0.88 -7.98
C PRO A 91 -14.98 2.26 -7.68
N SER A 92 -13.66 2.38 -7.69
CA SER A 92 -12.89 3.61 -7.46
C SER A 92 -11.50 3.49 -8.08
N SER A 93 -10.74 4.57 -8.09
CA SER A 93 -9.34 4.58 -8.54
C SER A 93 -8.36 4.10 -7.48
N MET A 94 -8.73 4.15 -6.20
CA MET A 94 -7.93 3.65 -5.09
C MET A 94 -8.86 3.25 -3.94
N ASP A 95 -8.68 2.02 -3.44
CA ASP A 95 -9.37 1.55 -2.25
C ASP A 95 -8.73 0.26 -1.69
N ASN A 96 -9.29 -0.27 -0.61
CA ASN A 96 -8.86 -1.52 -0.01
C ASN A 96 -9.42 -2.74 -0.77
N PHE A 97 -8.74 -3.86 -0.70
CA PHE A 97 -9.18 -5.10 -1.35
C PHE A 97 -10.53 -5.63 -0.84
N ASN A 98 -10.94 -5.31 0.39
CA ASN A 98 -12.27 -5.65 0.87
C ASN A 98 -13.39 -4.96 0.07
N VAL A 99 -13.15 -3.78 -0.51
CA VAL A 99 -14.10 -3.11 -1.42
C VAL A 99 -14.20 -3.88 -2.73
N LEU A 100 -13.07 -4.28 -3.32
CA LEU A 100 -13.05 -5.15 -4.51
C LEU A 100 -13.76 -6.49 -4.25
N PHE A 101 -13.51 -7.10 -3.10
CA PHE A 101 -14.17 -8.35 -2.71
C PHE A 101 -15.68 -8.20 -2.59
N THR A 102 -16.15 -7.08 -2.06
CA THR A 102 -17.58 -6.77 -1.96
C THR A 102 -18.20 -6.56 -3.34
N GLU A 103 -17.53 -5.80 -4.20
CA GLU A 103 -17.96 -5.58 -5.59
C GLU A 103 -17.98 -6.89 -6.39
N MET A 104 -16.96 -7.73 -6.25
CA MET A 104 -16.91 -9.06 -6.86
C MET A 104 -18.15 -9.89 -6.49
N LYS A 105 -18.49 -9.97 -5.19
CA LYS A 105 -19.68 -10.69 -4.73
C LYS A 105 -20.97 -10.11 -5.31
N HIS A 106 -21.07 -8.78 -5.37
CA HIS A 106 -22.21 -8.09 -5.97
C HIS A 106 -22.38 -8.45 -7.46
N ARG A 107 -21.29 -8.46 -8.22
CA ARG A 107 -21.29 -8.81 -9.66
C ARG A 107 -21.67 -10.27 -9.89
N ILE A 108 -21.21 -11.18 -9.04
CA ILE A 108 -21.62 -12.58 -9.11
C ILE A 108 -23.12 -12.71 -8.83
N LYS A 109 -23.62 -12.07 -7.77
CA LYS A 109 -25.05 -12.07 -7.43
C LYS A 109 -25.92 -11.50 -8.56
N SER A 110 -25.43 -10.46 -9.25
CA SER A 110 -26.12 -9.84 -10.38
C SER A 110 -25.85 -10.53 -11.73
N ARG A 111 -25.18 -11.69 -11.73
CA ARG A 111 -24.81 -12.49 -12.92
C ARG A 111 -23.94 -11.75 -13.95
N ARG A 112 -23.22 -10.70 -13.51
CA ARG A 112 -22.25 -9.94 -14.33
C ARG A 112 -20.85 -10.56 -14.30
N LEU A 113 -20.61 -11.51 -13.40
CA LEU A 113 -19.35 -12.22 -13.22
C LEU A 113 -19.67 -13.67 -12.85
N ARG A 114 -18.99 -14.63 -13.44
CA ARG A 114 -19.17 -16.04 -13.12
C ARG A 114 -18.31 -16.43 -11.92
N PRO A 115 -18.78 -17.29 -11.00
CA PRO A 115 -17.95 -17.78 -9.89
C PRO A 115 -16.63 -18.42 -10.35
N ALA A 116 -16.62 -19.08 -11.51
CA ALA A 116 -15.42 -19.71 -12.07
C ALA A 116 -14.34 -18.70 -12.47
N ASP A 117 -14.69 -17.44 -12.75
CA ASP A 117 -13.76 -16.41 -13.19
C ASP A 117 -12.95 -15.80 -12.02
N VAL A 118 -13.33 -16.07 -10.78
CA VAL A 118 -12.71 -15.48 -9.58
C VAL A 118 -11.86 -16.49 -8.78
N GLY A 119 -11.70 -17.69 -9.30
CA GLY A 119 -10.88 -18.73 -8.67
C GLY A 119 -11.28 -19.02 -7.22
N SER A 120 -10.31 -19.12 -6.33
CA SER A 120 -10.51 -19.43 -4.91
C SER A 120 -10.94 -18.22 -4.06
N ALA A 121 -11.05 -17.02 -4.61
CA ALA A 121 -11.32 -15.80 -3.83
C ALA A 121 -12.63 -15.89 -3.01
N LEU A 122 -13.66 -16.59 -3.51
CA LEU A 122 -14.91 -16.79 -2.78
C LEU A 122 -14.73 -17.67 -1.54
N ASN A 123 -13.74 -18.55 -1.55
CA ASN A 123 -13.50 -19.56 -0.53
C ASN A 123 -12.47 -19.13 0.52
N MET A 124 -11.99 -17.87 0.45
CA MET A 124 -11.05 -17.36 1.43
C MET A 124 -11.58 -17.50 2.84
N THR A 125 -10.77 -18.09 3.72
CA THR A 125 -11.01 -18.16 5.16
C THR A 125 -11.02 -16.78 5.80
N PRO A 126 -11.51 -16.63 7.03
CA PRO A 126 -11.42 -15.35 7.76
C PRO A 126 -9.98 -14.83 7.87
N ASP A 127 -9.00 -15.72 8.06
CA ASP A 127 -7.59 -15.33 8.23
C ASP A 127 -6.96 -14.93 6.90
N GLU A 128 -7.24 -15.62 5.81
CA GLU A 128 -6.84 -15.19 4.46
C GLU A 128 -7.43 -13.82 4.10
N LYS A 129 -8.68 -13.54 4.49
CA LYS A 129 -9.28 -12.22 4.33
C LYS A 129 -8.58 -11.14 5.13
N LYS A 130 -8.15 -11.45 6.38
CA LYS A 130 -7.37 -10.49 7.19
C LYS A 130 -6.10 -10.05 6.44
N VAL A 131 -5.33 -11.00 5.92
CA VAL A 131 -4.11 -10.70 5.13
C VAL A 131 -4.45 -9.94 3.86
N SER A 132 -5.37 -10.47 3.04
CA SER A 132 -5.74 -9.87 1.77
C SER A 132 -6.24 -8.43 1.92
N PHE A 133 -7.02 -8.14 2.97
CA PHE A 133 -7.63 -6.83 3.20
C PHE A 133 -6.70 -5.80 3.85
N LEU A 134 -5.45 -6.15 4.14
CA LEU A 134 -4.39 -5.18 4.44
C LEU A 134 -3.97 -4.41 3.19
N ASN A 135 -4.09 -5.04 2.03
CA ASN A 135 -3.68 -4.45 0.75
C ASN A 135 -4.69 -3.41 0.24
N LYS A 136 -4.15 -2.49 -0.54
CA LYS A 136 -4.90 -1.53 -1.36
C LYS A 136 -4.58 -1.75 -2.83
N TYR A 137 -5.47 -1.32 -3.70
CA TYR A 137 -5.21 -1.14 -5.13
C TYR A 137 -5.22 0.33 -5.48
N PHE A 138 -4.55 0.70 -6.54
CA PHE A 138 -4.58 2.03 -7.12
C PHE A 138 -4.46 1.96 -8.64
N ILE A 139 -5.05 2.94 -9.33
CA ILE A 139 -5.05 3.06 -10.78
C ILE A 139 -4.76 4.51 -11.13
N PHE A 140 -3.59 4.73 -11.70
CA PHE A 140 -3.18 6.02 -12.22
C PHE A 140 -3.27 6.04 -13.74
N LYS A 141 -3.52 7.21 -14.30
CA LYS A 141 -3.35 7.48 -15.73
C LYS A 141 -2.29 8.54 -15.92
N LYS A 142 -1.51 8.43 -16.98
CA LYS A 142 -0.60 9.48 -17.41
C LYS A 142 -1.40 10.63 -18.00
N VAL A 143 -1.22 11.83 -17.47
CA VAL A 143 -1.96 13.04 -17.87
C VAL A 143 -1.08 14.08 -18.56
N ARG A 144 0.25 13.97 -18.38
CA ARG A 144 1.24 14.81 -19.05
C ARG A 144 2.60 14.11 -19.13
N ASP A 145 3.39 14.48 -20.10
CA ASP A 145 4.79 14.09 -20.15
C ASP A 145 5.64 14.99 -19.26
N VAL A 146 6.59 14.39 -18.56
CA VAL A 146 7.55 15.07 -17.71
C VAL A 146 8.94 14.51 -17.96
N ASN A 147 9.96 15.32 -17.74
CA ASN A 147 11.33 14.85 -17.67
C ASN A 147 11.57 14.30 -16.24
N ALA A 148 11.65 12.99 -16.11
CA ALA A 148 11.82 12.33 -14.82
C ALA A 148 13.12 12.75 -14.11
N GLU A 149 14.22 12.97 -14.86
CA GLU A 149 15.49 13.40 -14.30
C GLU A 149 15.41 14.82 -13.71
N GLU A 150 14.61 15.71 -14.31
CA GLU A 150 14.40 17.06 -13.76
C GLU A 150 13.55 17.01 -12.49
N VAL A 151 12.50 16.17 -12.46
CA VAL A 151 11.68 15.96 -11.27
C VAL A 151 12.53 15.43 -10.13
N GLU A 152 13.37 14.44 -10.37
CA GLU A 152 14.27 13.85 -9.38
C GLU A 152 15.27 14.87 -8.83
N LYS A 153 15.89 15.68 -9.70
CA LYS A 153 16.81 16.75 -9.28
C LYS A 153 16.12 17.78 -8.38
N ILE A 154 14.89 18.17 -8.71
CA ILE A 154 14.13 19.11 -7.90
C ILE A 154 13.86 18.51 -6.50
N GLN A 155 13.48 17.25 -6.43
CA GLN A 155 13.25 16.57 -5.16
C GLN A 155 14.51 16.46 -4.30
N LEU A 156 15.64 16.07 -4.88
CA LEU A 156 16.91 15.99 -4.18
C LEU A 156 17.36 17.35 -3.64
N ASN A 157 17.14 18.44 -4.39
CA ASN A 157 17.47 19.78 -3.93
C ASN A 157 16.57 20.24 -2.76
N ILE A 158 15.26 19.95 -2.81
CA ILE A 158 14.32 20.24 -1.72
C ILE A 158 14.73 19.48 -0.46
N SER A 159 15.09 18.20 -0.56
CA SER A 159 15.54 17.39 0.59
C SER A 159 16.82 17.96 1.21
N SER A 160 17.79 18.38 0.40
CA SER A 160 19.05 18.95 0.90
C SER A 160 18.87 20.32 1.58
N GLU A 161 18.00 21.17 1.06
CA GLU A 161 17.68 22.46 1.68
C GLU A 161 16.94 22.28 3.02
N ALA A 162 16.03 21.31 3.12
CA ALA A 162 15.34 21.00 4.35
C ALA A 162 16.28 20.47 5.46
N GLU A 163 17.26 19.63 5.11
CA GLU A 163 18.28 19.16 6.05
C GLU A 163 19.19 20.30 6.55
N GLU A 164 19.56 21.25 5.69
CA GLU A 164 20.34 22.40 6.08
C GLU A 164 19.58 23.34 7.03
N GLU A 165 18.28 23.56 6.83
CA GLU A 165 17.46 24.39 7.71
C GLU A 165 17.32 23.75 9.12
N VAL A 166 17.09 22.45 9.20
CA VAL A 166 17.00 21.72 10.48
C VAL A 166 18.32 21.78 11.24
N SER A 167 19.45 21.69 10.53
CA SER A 167 20.79 21.77 11.16
C SER A 167 21.13 23.16 11.69
N LYS A 168 20.55 24.22 11.12
CA LYS A 168 20.73 25.63 11.57
C LYS A 168 19.84 25.98 12.76
N THR A 169 18.71 25.31 12.92
CA THR A 169 17.76 25.58 14.02
C THR A 169 18.14 24.87 15.33
N ASN A 170 18.99 23.85 15.25
CA ASN A 170 19.47 23.07 16.41
C ASN A 170 20.85 23.55 16.93
N LYS A 171 21.32 24.71 16.56
CA LYS A 171 22.51 25.41 17.08
C LYS A 171 22.11 26.65 17.85
#